data_5111b515e9105b7e643315472d52fa2e
#
_entry.id   5111b515e9105b7e643315472d52fa2e
#
_cell.length_a   1.000
_cell.length_b   1.000
_cell.length_c   1.000
_cell.angle_alpha   90.00
_cell.angle_beta   90.00
_cell.angle_gamma   90.00
#
_symmetry.space_group_name_H-M   'P 1'
#
loop_
_entity.id
_entity.type
_entity.pdbx_description
1 polymer ?
#
loop_
_entity_poly.entity_id
_entity_poly.type
_entity_poly.pdbx_seq_one_letter_code
_entity_poly.pdbx_strand_id
1 'polypeptide(L)'
;GEVVVGKHRVNALYGTGLDVALRANDIRDLVILGYATSGVVLSTVRYGADLDYNLYVVEDCCSDSDAEVHDFLINRILPRQADIVTSEDVIKALEAL
;
A
#
# COMPACT_ATOMS: atom_id res chain seq x y z
N GLY A 1 -7.64 -8.76 16.47
CA GLY A 1 -7.12 -7.50 16.89
C GLY A 1 -6.13 -6.88 15.92
N GLU A 2 -5.82 -5.67 16.19
CA GLU A 2 -4.90 -4.89 15.38
C GLU A 2 -3.47 -5.20 15.77
N VAL A 3 -2.59 -5.40 14.77
CA VAL A 3 -1.17 -5.62 14.99
C VAL A 3 -0.42 -4.35 14.62
N VAL A 4 0.42 -3.87 15.52
CA VAL A 4 1.25 -2.69 15.28
C VAL A 4 2.68 -3.12 15.03
N VAL A 5 3.24 -2.68 13.90
CA VAL A 5 4.61 -3.02 13.51
C VAL A 5 5.40 -1.74 13.30
N GLY A 6 6.53 -1.60 14.01
CA GLY A 6 7.43 -0.48 13.82
C GLY A 6 8.29 -0.67 12.58
N LYS A 7 8.49 0.40 11.82
CA LYS A 7 9.38 0.37 10.66
C LYS A 7 10.60 1.25 10.87
N HIS A 8 11.71 0.88 10.26
CA HIS A 8 12.99 1.57 10.38
C HIS A 8 13.49 2.15 9.06
N ARG A 9 12.86 1.80 7.96
CA ARG A 9 13.21 2.25 6.62
C ARG A 9 11.97 2.83 5.93
N VAL A 10 12.15 3.37 4.75
CA VAL A 10 11.05 3.93 3.95
C VAL A 10 10.01 2.83 3.67
N ASN A 11 10.47 1.66 3.29
CA ASN A 11 9.63 0.51 3.01
C ASN A 11 9.03 -0.06 4.31
N ALA A 12 7.74 -0.33 4.32
CA ALA A 12 7.05 -0.85 5.51
C ALA A 12 7.35 -2.34 5.75
N LEU A 13 7.70 -3.08 4.70
CA LEU A 13 7.93 -4.53 4.78
C LEU A 13 9.39 -4.89 5.05
N TYR A 14 10.32 -4.08 4.55
CA TYR A 14 11.74 -4.39 4.64
C TYR A 14 12.27 -4.28 6.06
N GLY A 15 12.85 -5.37 6.55
CA GLY A 15 13.44 -5.41 7.87
C GLY A 15 12.46 -5.31 9.03
N THR A 16 11.17 -5.54 8.77
CA THR A 16 10.13 -5.49 9.80
C THR A 16 9.50 -6.87 9.98
N GLY A 17 8.71 -7.03 11.04
CA GLY A 17 7.94 -8.25 11.25
C GLY A 17 6.62 -8.30 10.47
N LEU A 18 6.34 -7.30 9.62
CA LEU A 18 5.05 -7.20 8.95
C LEU A 18 4.80 -8.37 8.01
N ASP A 19 5.77 -8.73 7.17
CA ASP A 19 5.59 -9.84 6.21
C ASP A 19 5.31 -11.15 6.95
N VAL A 20 6.03 -11.41 8.03
CA VAL A 20 5.81 -12.61 8.85
C VAL A 20 4.39 -12.63 9.41
N ALA A 21 3.93 -11.51 9.96
CA ALA A 21 2.58 -11.39 10.51
C ALA A 21 1.50 -11.60 9.45
N LEU A 22 1.70 -11.03 8.26
CA LEU A 22 0.76 -11.18 7.15
C LEU A 22 0.68 -12.63 6.67
N ARG A 23 1.83 -13.27 6.45
CA ARG A 23 1.88 -14.66 5.99
C ARG A 23 1.31 -15.62 7.03
N ALA A 24 1.59 -15.39 8.31
CA ALA A 24 1.05 -16.21 9.40
C ALA A 24 -0.48 -16.16 9.47
N ASN A 25 -1.10 -15.11 8.94
CA ASN A 25 -2.55 -14.94 8.90
C ASN A 25 -3.15 -15.18 7.51
N ASP A 26 -2.38 -15.76 6.59
CA ASP A 26 -2.80 -16.04 5.20
C ASP A 26 -3.30 -14.81 4.45
N ILE A 27 -2.73 -13.66 4.72
CA ILE A 27 -3.11 -12.42 4.04
C ILE A 27 -2.32 -12.30 2.74
N ARG A 28 -3.03 -12.10 1.63
CA ARG A 28 -2.44 -11.95 0.29
C ARG A 28 -2.77 -10.62 -0.36
N ASP A 29 -3.83 -9.97 0.10
CA ASP A 29 -4.31 -8.71 -0.44
C ASP A 29 -3.98 -7.60 0.54
N LEU A 30 -3.31 -6.55 0.05
CA LEU A 30 -2.94 -5.40 0.87
C LEU A 30 -3.57 -4.13 0.31
N VAL A 31 -4.26 -3.40 1.18
CA VAL A 31 -4.79 -2.08 0.86
C VAL A 31 -3.83 -1.06 1.46
N ILE A 32 -3.20 -0.28 0.60
CA ILE A 32 -2.12 0.63 0.99
C ILE A 32 -2.60 2.08 0.91
N LEU A 33 -2.35 2.81 1.98
CA LEU A 33 -2.63 4.23 2.06
C LEU A 33 -1.61 4.90 2.98
N GLY A 34 -1.46 6.19 2.88
CA GLY A 34 -0.57 6.94 3.76
C GLY A 34 0.24 8.04 3.06
N TYR A 35 1.18 8.58 3.78
CA TYR A 35 2.11 9.63 3.35
C TYR A 35 3.55 9.09 3.46
N ALA A 36 4.41 9.19 2.47
CA ALA A 36 4.23 9.93 1.22
C ALA A 36 4.12 8.95 0.04
N THR A 37 3.38 9.37 -0.99
CA THR A 37 3.20 8.56 -2.21
C THR A 37 4.55 8.17 -2.84
N SER A 38 5.50 9.09 -2.94
CA SER A 38 6.84 8.84 -3.49
C SER A 38 7.78 8.11 -2.53
N GLY A 39 7.40 7.98 -1.28
CA GLY A 39 8.19 7.31 -0.24
C GLY A 39 7.63 5.95 0.11
N VAL A 40 6.99 5.86 1.27
CA VAL A 40 6.52 4.58 1.82
C VAL A 40 5.54 3.86 0.90
N VAL A 41 4.66 4.59 0.21
CA VAL A 41 3.66 3.97 -0.68
C VAL A 41 4.38 3.31 -1.86
N LEU A 42 5.18 4.07 -2.60
CA LEU A 42 5.92 3.54 -3.75
C LEU A 42 6.85 2.39 -3.35
N SER A 43 7.63 2.58 -2.30
CA SER A 43 8.59 1.58 -1.85
C SER A 43 7.90 0.29 -1.41
N THR A 44 6.82 0.40 -0.67
CA THR A 44 6.06 -0.78 -0.19
C THR A 44 5.36 -1.50 -1.33
N VAL A 45 4.82 -0.77 -2.33
CA VAL A 45 4.21 -1.39 -3.52
C VAL A 45 5.26 -2.19 -4.31
N ARG A 46 6.43 -1.61 -4.56
CA ARG A 46 7.51 -2.30 -5.29
C ARG A 46 7.92 -3.59 -4.60
N TYR A 47 8.17 -3.49 -3.30
CA TYR A 47 8.61 -4.64 -2.52
C TYR A 47 7.50 -5.67 -2.34
N GLY A 48 6.28 -5.22 -2.08
CA GLY A 48 5.13 -6.10 -1.93
C GLY A 48 4.81 -6.87 -3.20
N ALA A 49 4.98 -6.23 -4.36
CA ALA A 49 4.82 -6.90 -5.65
C ALA A 49 5.85 -8.02 -5.81
N ASP A 50 7.10 -7.79 -5.42
CA ASP A 50 8.15 -8.80 -5.45
C ASP A 50 7.86 -9.97 -4.50
N LEU A 51 7.08 -9.74 -3.46
CA LEU A 51 6.67 -10.77 -2.50
C LEU A 51 5.33 -11.43 -2.88
N ASP A 52 4.80 -11.13 -4.06
CA ASP A 52 3.57 -11.70 -4.58
C ASP A 52 2.29 -11.32 -3.83
N TYR A 53 2.27 -10.15 -3.19
CA TYR A 53 1.03 -9.62 -2.66
C TYR A 53 0.19 -8.99 -3.78
N ASN A 54 -1.12 -9.10 -3.67
CA ASN A 54 -2.05 -8.32 -4.48
C ASN A 54 -2.19 -6.95 -3.82
N LEU A 55 -1.94 -5.89 -4.56
CA LEU A 55 -1.80 -4.55 -4.00
C LEU A 55 -2.89 -3.62 -4.52
N TYR A 56 -3.49 -2.88 -3.61
CA TYR A 56 -4.51 -1.87 -3.89
C TYR A 56 -4.08 -0.57 -3.24
N VAL A 57 -3.93 0.47 -4.03
CA VAL A 57 -3.53 1.80 -3.52
C VAL A 57 -4.75 2.70 -3.50
N VAL A 58 -5.06 3.25 -2.34
CA VAL A 58 -6.22 4.14 -2.16
C VAL A 58 -5.78 5.56 -2.50
N GLU A 59 -6.08 6.02 -3.71
CA GLU A 59 -5.53 7.27 -4.25
C GLU A 59 -5.89 8.50 -3.44
N ASP A 60 -7.11 8.57 -2.91
CA ASP A 60 -7.58 9.70 -2.13
C ASP A 60 -7.17 9.64 -0.64
N CYS A 61 -6.51 8.57 -0.24
CA CYS A 61 -5.93 8.41 1.10
C CYS A 61 -4.40 8.39 1.09
N CYS A 62 -3.80 8.72 -0.04
CA CYS A 62 -2.36 8.92 -0.18
C CYS A 62 -2.09 10.38 -0.52
N SER A 63 -0.96 10.89 -0.08
CA SER A 63 -0.54 12.25 -0.43
C SER A 63 0.98 12.35 -0.49
N ASP A 64 1.44 13.43 -1.07
CA ASP A 64 2.86 13.73 -1.19
C ASP A 64 3.03 15.24 -1.00
N SER A 65 4.21 15.68 -0.63
CA SER A 65 4.52 17.10 -0.54
C SER A 65 4.53 17.78 -1.91
N ASP A 66 4.71 17.00 -2.98
CA ASP A 66 4.68 17.47 -4.37
C ASP A 66 3.48 16.84 -5.09
N ALA A 67 2.47 17.66 -5.41
CA ALA A 67 1.25 17.18 -6.04
C ALA A 67 1.50 16.58 -7.44
N GLU A 68 2.46 17.12 -8.19
CA GLU A 68 2.80 16.58 -9.52
C GLU A 68 3.41 15.18 -9.40
N VAL A 69 4.25 14.98 -8.40
CA VAL A 69 4.86 13.67 -8.14
C VAL A 69 3.78 12.67 -7.75
N HIS A 70 2.87 13.07 -6.86
CA HIS A 70 1.76 12.22 -6.46
C HIS A 70 0.93 11.78 -7.68
N ASP A 71 0.51 12.74 -8.49
CA ASP A 71 -0.32 12.46 -9.66
C ASP A 71 0.40 11.58 -10.68
N PHE A 72 1.68 11.81 -10.90
CA PHE A 72 2.48 11.00 -11.82
C PHE A 72 2.57 9.54 -11.35
N LEU A 73 2.84 9.35 -10.06
CA LEU A 73 2.94 8.00 -9.49
C LEU A 73 1.61 7.25 -9.56
N ILE A 74 0.53 7.91 -9.18
CA ILE A 74 -0.82 7.33 -9.18
C ILE A 74 -1.26 6.96 -10.60
N ASN A 75 -0.97 7.80 -11.59
CA ASN A 75 -1.46 7.62 -12.94
C ASN A 75 -0.55 6.79 -13.85
N ARG A 76 0.76 6.79 -13.59
CA ARG A 76 1.75 6.25 -14.53
C ARG A 76 2.61 5.11 -13.99
N ILE A 77 2.90 5.10 -12.70
CA ILE A 77 3.87 4.17 -12.13
C ILE A 77 3.20 3.06 -11.32
N LEU A 78 2.40 3.43 -10.33
CA LEU A 78 1.77 2.45 -9.44
C LEU A 78 0.82 1.48 -10.13
N PRO A 79 0.08 1.89 -11.18
CA PRO A 79 -0.80 0.96 -11.88
C PRO A 79 -0.10 -0.25 -12.52
N ARG A 80 1.22 -0.20 -12.63
CA ARG A 80 2.00 -1.32 -13.17
C ARG A 80 2.05 -2.52 -12.22
N GLN A 81 1.90 -2.27 -10.91
CA GLN A 81 2.04 -3.29 -9.88
C GLN A 81 0.90 -3.32 -8.87
N ALA A 82 -0.04 -2.39 -8.96
CA ALA A 82 -1.15 -2.27 -8.03
C ALA A 82 -2.41 -1.81 -8.75
N ASP A 83 -3.56 -2.11 -8.17
CA ASP A 83 -4.83 -1.53 -8.60
C ASP A 83 -5.04 -0.23 -7.85
N ILE A 84 -5.38 0.82 -8.57
CA ILE A 84 -5.65 2.12 -7.98
C ILE A 84 -7.15 2.21 -7.71
N VAL A 85 -7.49 2.42 -6.45
CA VAL A 85 -8.87 2.44 -5.98
C VAL A 85 -9.14 3.72 -5.19
N THR A 86 -10.42 3.98 -4.90
CA THR A 86 -10.82 5.09 -4.04
C THR A 86 -11.22 4.57 -2.66
N SER A 87 -11.30 5.48 -1.68
CA SER A 87 -11.81 5.12 -0.36
C SER A 87 -13.24 4.61 -0.43
N GLU A 88 -14.05 5.14 -1.34
CA GLU A 88 -15.41 4.67 -1.56
C GLU A 88 -15.44 3.22 -2.02
N ASP A 89 -14.55 2.84 -2.96
CA ASP A 89 -14.43 1.46 -3.42
C ASP A 89 -14.13 0.50 -2.26
N VAL A 90 -13.21 0.91 -1.39
CA VAL A 90 -12.82 0.09 -0.22
C VAL A 90 -13.98 -0.05 0.75
N ILE A 91 -14.67 1.05 1.05
CA ILE A 91 -15.83 1.04 1.96
C ILE A 91 -16.91 0.10 1.42
N LYS A 92 -17.21 0.18 0.12
CA LYS A 92 -18.20 -0.72 -0.50
C LYS A 92 -17.79 -2.18 -0.41
N ALA A 93 -16.50 -2.47 -0.63
CA ALA A 93 -16.00 -3.83 -0.50
C ALA A 93 -16.13 -4.36 0.93
N LEU A 94 -15.84 -3.53 1.93
CA LEU A 94 -15.97 -3.90 3.34
C LEU A 94 -17.44 -4.12 3.75
N GLU A 95 -18.34 -3.30 3.22
CA GLU A 95 -19.76 -3.43 3.50
C GLU A 95 -20.37 -4.71 2.91
N ALA A 96 -19.73 -5.27 1.87
CA ALA A 96 -20.18 -6.49 1.20
C ALA A 96 -19.75 -7.77 1.94
N LEU A 97 -18.91 -7.66 2.96
CA LEU A 97 -18.43 -8.82 3.73
C LEU A 97 -19.48 -9.41 4.66
#